data_07f53ff0b143bbd994aa618a157c143e
#
_entry.id   07f53ff0b143bbd994aa618a157c143e
#
_cell.length_a   1.000
_cell.length_b   1.000
_cell.length_c   1.000
_cell.angle_alpha   90.00
_cell.angle_beta   90.00
_cell.angle_gamma   90.00
#
_symmetry.space_group_name_H-M   'P 1'
#
loop_
_entity.id
_entity.type
_entity.pdbx_description
1 polymer ?
#
loop_
_entity_poly.entity_id
_entity_poly.type
_entity_poly.pdbx_seq_one_letter_code
_entity_poly.pdbx_strand_id
1 'polypeptide(L)'
;MDCGATTTSGLDGEGISRDEIDVILVSHFHGDHFAGIPLFLLAAIYEDHRTEPLEIAGPPDIEERVQQLSAAMGHELGDHKATFPIRFTEVTPGRDYTIGPASIRSFETRHQLEAHPHGYDIRCGGQRIVYSGDTGWFDELPTLVSGADLFICECTYYTRDLDFHLNYQLLSERRDRFDCGAMFLTHLGAEMTPYRGKTEIQTADDGLSVKL
;
A
#
# COMPACT_ATOMS: atom_id res chain seq x y z
N MET A 1 -3.50 2.55 0.82
CA MET A 1 -2.62 1.35 0.74
C MET A 1 -1.32 1.71 1.39
N ASP A 2 -0.79 0.82 2.21
CA ASP A 2 0.36 0.99 3.08
C ASP A 2 0.25 2.19 4.06
N CYS A 3 1.02 2.16 5.11
CA CYS A 3 1.09 3.21 6.11
C CYS A 3 2.53 3.26 6.65
N GLY A 4 3.44 3.80 5.85
CA GLY A 4 4.83 4.00 6.22
C GLY A 4 5.02 5.13 7.24
N ALA A 5 6.24 5.28 7.73
CA ALA A 5 6.56 6.21 8.81
C ALA A 5 6.23 7.69 8.50
N THR A 6 6.15 8.08 7.24
CA THR A 6 5.85 9.45 6.81
C THR A 6 4.36 9.69 6.48
N THR A 7 3.52 8.65 6.52
CA THR A 7 2.12 8.74 6.08
C THR A 7 1.34 9.80 6.84
N THR A 8 1.44 9.84 8.16
CA THR A 8 0.71 10.85 8.97
C THR A 8 1.09 12.27 8.55
N SER A 9 2.40 12.55 8.43
CA SER A 9 2.87 13.88 7.99
C SER A 9 2.48 14.20 6.55
N GLY A 10 2.42 13.19 5.67
CA GLY A 10 1.95 13.36 4.29
C GLY A 10 0.46 13.74 4.25
N LEU A 11 -0.40 13.05 5.00
CA LEU A 11 -1.82 13.38 5.12
C LEU A 11 -2.03 14.82 5.63
N ASP A 12 -1.31 15.19 6.70
CA ASP A 12 -1.36 16.55 7.26
C ASP A 12 -0.92 17.61 6.24
N GLY A 13 0.16 17.33 5.50
CA GLY A 13 0.69 18.23 4.45
C GLY A 13 -0.29 18.46 3.31
N GLU A 14 -1.07 17.45 2.95
CA GLU A 14 -2.11 17.53 1.89
C GLU A 14 -3.48 17.95 2.42
N GLY A 15 -3.62 18.17 3.73
CA GLY A 15 -4.90 18.55 4.35
C GLY A 15 -5.95 17.44 4.32
N ILE A 16 -5.54 16.18 4.26
CA ILE A 16 -6.41 15.00 4.28
C ILE A 16 -6.63 14.59 5.73
N SER A 17 -7.89 14.57 6.16
CA SER A 17 -8.23 14.12 7.51
C SER A 17 -8.01 12.62 7.66
N ARG A 18 -7.39 12.21 8.77
CA ARG A 18 -7.29 10.79 9.12
C ARG A 18 -8.66 10.14 9.36
N ASP A 19 -9.68 10.93 9.68
CA ASP A 19 -11.06 10.45 9.81
C ASP A 19 -11.70 10.05 8.48
N GLU A 20 -11.14 10.47 7.35
CA GLU A 20 -11.57 10.03 6.01
C GLU A 20 -11.02 8.65 5.63
N ILE A 21 -10.12 8.09 6.45
CA ILE A 21 -9.49 6.79 6.19
C ILE A 21 -10.26 5.69 6.94
N ASP A 22 -11.03 4.90 6.22
CA ASP A 22 -11.79 3.78 6.80
C ASP A 22 -10.96 2.49 6.88
N VAL A 23 -10.00 2.33 5.96
CA VAL A 23 -9.21 1.11 5.81
C VAL A 23 -7.74 1.43 5.58
N ILE A 24 -6.86 0.78 6.33
CA ILE A 24 -5.42 0.68 6.02
C ILE A 24 -5.16 -0.73 5.50
N LEU A 25 -4.67 -0.85 4.26
CA LEU A 25 -4.34 -2.12 3.63
C LEU A 25 -2.83 -2.22 3.48
N VAL A 26 -2.21 -3.13 4.22
CA VAL A 26 -0.75 -3.31 4.28
C VAL A 26 -0.31 -4.37 3.29
N SER A 27 0.65 -4.05 2.43
CA SER A 27 1.21 -4.99 1.45
C SER A 27 2.20 -5.96 2.08
N HIS A 28 3.05 -5.49 2.98
CA HIS A 28 4.06 -6.30 3.66
C HIS A 28 4.66 -5.60 4.89
N PHE A 29 5.54 -6.28 5.63
CA PHE A 29 6.03 -5.80 6.93
C PHE A 29 7.39 -5.10 6.88
N HIS A 30 7.80 -4.51 5.77
CA HIS A 30 8.91 -3.55 5.82
C HIS A 30 8.48 -2.23 6.44
N GLY A 31 9.40 -1.56 7.13
CA GLY A 31 9.07 -0.39 7.95
C GLY A 31 8.51 0.79 7.16
N ASP A 32 8.92 0.96 5.91
CA ASP A 32 8.42 1.99 4.99
C ASP A 32 6.98 1.71 4.50
N HIS A 33 6.40 0.54 4.79
CA HIS A 33 5.04 0.17 4.41
C HIS A 33 4.06 0.08 5.59
N PHE A 34 4.51 -0.23 6.82
CA PHE A 34 3.58 -0.38 7.94
C PHE A 34 3.99 0.34 9.23
N ALA A 35 5.24 0.85 9.34
CA ALA A 35 5.71 1.44 10.60
C ALA A 35 5.04 2.76 10.98
N GLY A 36 4.25 3.36 10.12
CA GLY A 36 3.44 4.53 10.43
C GLY A 36 2.13 4.23 11.15
N ILE A 37 1.67 2.98 11.19
CA ILE A 37 0.39 2.61 11.80
C ILE A 37 0.30 3.02 13.28
N PRO A 38 1.29 2.76 14.15
CA PRO A 38 1.23 3.22 15.54
C PRO A 38 1.10 4.75 15.67
N LEU A 39 1.80 5.51 14.82
CA LEU A 39 1.72 6.97 14.82
C LEU A 39 0.36 7.46 14.33
N PHE A 40 -0.19 6.82 13.29
CA PHE A 40 -1.53 7.09 12.80
C PHE A 40 -2.58 6.85 13.90
N LEU A 41 -2.49 5.73 14.62
CA LEU A 41 -3.42 5.40 15.70
C LEU A 41 -3.32 6.39 16.86
N LEU A 42 -2.10 6.81 17.24
CA LEU A 42 -1.91 7.83 18.28
C LEU A 42 -2.56 9.16 17.89
N ALA A 43 -2.32 9.63 16.67
CA ALA A 43 -2.93 10.86 16.19
C ALA A 43 -4.46 10.74 16.13
N ALA A 44 -5.00 9.64 15.60
CA ALA A 44 -6.43 9.39 15.54
C ALA A 44 -7.10 9.36 16.93
N ILE A 45 -6.41 8.85 17.97
CA ILE A 45 -6.93 8.80 19.35
C ILE A 45 -6.84 10.16 20.03
N TYR A 46 -5.67 10.81 19.98
CA TYR A 46 -5.37 11.94 20.85
C TYR A 46 -5.53 13.30 20.19
N GLU A 47 -5.38 13.40 18.88
CA GLU A 47 -5.50 14.65 18.13
C GLU A 47 -6.86 14.78 17.46
N ASP A 48 -7.28 13.75 16.70
CA ASP A 48 -8.53 13.78 15.93
C ASP A 48 -9.76 13.41 16.77
N HIS A 49 -9.56 12.72 17.89
CA HIS A 49 -10.63 12.17 18.72
C HIS A 49 -11.61 11.31 17.91
N ARG A 50 -11.05 10.48 17.03
CA ARG A 50 -11.79 9.61 16.12
C ARG A 50 -12.83 8.77 16.88
N THR A 51 -14.01 8.62 16.29
CA THR A 51 -15.11 7.78 16.81
C THR A 51 -15.49 6.66 15.85
N GLU A 52 -15.21 6.84 14.55
CA GLU A 52 -15.58 5.88 13.53
C GLU A 52 -14.60 4.70 13.49
N PRO A 53 -15.08 3.49 13.20
CA PRO A 53 -14.23 2.30 13.09
C PRO A 53 -13.09 2.48 12.11
N LEU A 54 -11.93 1.87 12.41
CA LEU A 54 -10.81 1.71 11.48
C LEU A 54 -10.55 0.23 11.28
N GLU A 55 -10.45 -0.18 10.02
CA GLU A 55 -10.03 -1.53 9.67
C GLU A 55 -8.58 -1.54 9.18
N ILE A 56 -7.75 -2.39 9.76
CA ILE A 56 -6.36 -2.60 9.37
C ILE A 56 -6.25 -4.01 8.83
N ALA A 57 -6.01 -4.12 7.53
CA ALA A 57 -5.91 -5.39 6.85
C ALA A 57 -4.52 -5.58 6.25
N GLY A 58 -4.05 -6.81 6.23
CA GLY A 58 -2.71 -7.10 5.70
C GLY A 58 -2.36 -8.58 5.78
N PRO A 59 -1.09 -8.92 5.55
CA PRO A 59 -0.62 -10.30 5.63
C PRO A 59 -0.91 -10.96 6.99
N PRO A 60 -0.85 -12.30 7.08
CA PRO A 60 -0.93 -12.99 8.36
C PRO A 60 -0.01 -12.37 9.42
N ASP A 61 -0.44 -12.35 10.66
CA ASP A 61 0.21 -11.73 11.82
C ASP A 61 0.13 -10.18 11.85
N ILE A 62 -0.70 -9.53 11.02
CA ILE A 62 -0.82 -8.05 10.96
C ILE A 62 -1.12 -7.44 12.34
N GLU A 63 -2.04 -8.00 13.10
CA GLU A 63 -2.37 -7.51 14.44
C GLU A 63 -1.18 -7.63 15.39
N GLU A 64 -0.56 -8.81 15.46
CA GLU A 64 0.60 -9.05 16.32
C GLU A 64 1.76 -8.11 15.98
N ARG A 65 2.06 -7.93 14.68
CA ARG A 65 3.13 -7.04 14.20
C ARG A 65 2.87 -5.57 14.57
N VAL A 66 1.66 -5.10 14.41
CA VAL A 66 1.29 -3.73 14.78
C VAL A 66 1.37 -3.55 16.30
N GLN A 67 0.90 -4.51 17.08
CA GLN A 67 0.99 -4.48 18.55
C GLN A 67 2.45 -4.49 19.03
N GLN A 68 3.30 -5.36 18.49
CA GLN A 68 4.73 -5.42 18.82
C GLN A 68 5.44 -4.10 18.51
N LEU A 69 5.16 -3.52 17.34
CA LEU A 69 5.76 -2.24 16.95
C LEU A 69 5.29 -1.10 17.86
N SER A 70 3.99 -1.05 18.17
CA SER A 70 3.41 -0.06 19.08
C SER A 70 4.02 -0.16 20.48
N ALA A 71 4.18 -1.37 21.00
CA ALA A 71 4.83 -1.62 22.29
C ALA A 71 6.30 -1.17 22.29
N ALA A 72 7.05 -1.46 21.21
CA ALA A 72 8.43 -1.02 21.05
C ALA A 72 8.57 0.51 21.02
N MET A 73 7.52 1.23 20.58
CA MET A 73 7.44 2.68 20.59
C MET A 73 6.90 3.25 21.94
N GLY A 74 6.63 2.39 22.92
CA GLY A 74 6.09 2.80 24.23
C GLY A 74 4.58 3.00 24.26
N HIS A 75 3.85 2.46 23.30
CA HIS A 75 2.40 2.60 23.16
C HIS A 75 1.75 1.23 23.00
N GLU A 76 1.40 0.60 24.12
CA GLU A 76 0.68 -0.67 24.11
C GLU A 76 -0.81 -0.44 23.72
N LEU A 77 -1.21 -0.94 22.56
CA LEU A 77 -2.58 -0.75 22.04
C LEU A 77 -3.65 -1.42 22.89
N GLY A 78 -3.31 -2.49 23.64
CA GLY A 78 -4.24 -3.21 24.50
C GLY A 78 -4.67 -2.44 25.76
N ASP A 79 -3.84 -1.52 26.24
CA ASP A 79 -4.06 -0.76 27.46
C ASP A 79 -4.68 0.62 27.19
N HIS A 80 -4.67 1.08 25.96
CA HIS A 80 -5.22 2.37 25.60
C HIS A 80 -6.70 2.26 25.26
N LYS A 81 -7.45 3.15 25.84
CA LYS A 81 -8.85 3.37 25.55
C LYS A 81 -8.97 4.01 24.16
N ALA A 82 -8.78 3.21 23.14
CA ALA A 82 -9.15 3.64 21.79
C ALA A 82 -10.60 4.12 21.86
N THR A 83 -10.84 5.34 21.40
CA THR A 83 -12.17 5.95 21.39
C THR A 83 -13.05 5.36 20.29
N PHE A 84 -12.47 4.51 19.43
CA PHE A 84 -13.11 3.88 18.28
C PHE A 84 -12.71 2.40 18.15
N PRO A 85 -13.55 1.58 17.50
CA PRO A 85 -13.19 0.20 17.20
C PRO A 85 -12.03 0.09 16.20
N ILE A 86 -10.97 -0.63 16.57
CA ILE A 86 -9.90 -1.03 15.67
C ILE A 86 -10.12 -2.51 15.35
N ARG A 87 -10.20 -2.85 14.06
CA ARG A 87 -10.38 -4.22 13.59
C ARG A 87 -9.17 -4.64 12.76
N PHE A 88 -8.71 -5.86 12.97
CA PHE A 88 -7.64 -6.44 12.18
C PHE A 88 -8.19 -7.58 11.33
N THR A 89 -7.77 -7.60 10.05
CA THR A 89 -8.15 -8.66 9.11
C THR A 89 -6.90 -9.21 8.43
N GLU A 90 -6.61 -10.47 8.66
CA GLU A 90 -5.55 -11.18 7.94
C GLU A 90 -6.00 -11.56 6.55
N VAL A 91 -5.19 -11.19 5.56
CA VAL A 91 -5.45 -11.47 4.14
C VAL A 91 -4.43 -12.47 3.63
N THR A 92 -4.93 -13.59 3.09
CA THR A 92 -4.11 -14.66 2.48
C THR A 92 -4.24 -14.64 0.96
N PRO A 93 -3.17 -14.87 0.20
CA PRO A 93 -3.22 -14.89 -1.26
C PRO A 93 -4.27 -15.86 -1.83
N GLY A 94 -4.93 -15.42 -2.89
CA GLY A 94 -5.91 -16.20 -3.63
C GLY A 94 -7.31 -16.29 -3.02
N ARG A 95 -7.56 -15.68 -1.85
CA ARG A 95 -8.89 -15.59 -1.22
C ARG A 95 -9.50 -14.22 -1.41
N ASP A 96 -10.84 -14.18 -1.47
CA ASP A 96 -11.60 -12.95 -1.56
C ASP A 96 -12.05 -12.51 -0.17
N TYR A 97 -11.93 -11.21 0.12
CA TYR A 97 -12.32 -10.56 1.37
C TYR A 97 -13.20 -9.36 1.05
N THR A 98 -14.14 -9.07 1.94
CA THR A 98 -14.85 -7.77 1.95
C THR A 98 -14.33 -6.97 3.13
N ILE A 99 -13.69 -5.83 2.86
CA ILE A 99 -13.03 -4.97 3.85
C ILE A 99 -13.54 -3.56 3.63
N GLY A 100 -14.30 -3.04 4.60
CA GLY A 100 -15.03 -1.79 4.41
C GLY A 100 -15.89 -1.84 3.15
N PRO A 101 -15.82 -0.84 2.27
CA PRO A 101 -16.60 -0.79 1.03
C PRO A 101 -16.00 -1.60 -0.13
N ALA A 102 -14.84 -2.23 0.06
CA ALA A 102 -14.06 -2.85 -1.00
C ALA A 102 -14.11 -4.38 -0.96
N SER A 103 -14.09 -5.00 -2.13
CA SER A 103 -13.73 -6.41 -2.32
C SER A 103 -12.24 -6.48 -2.65
N ILE A 104 -11.51 -7.29 -1.91
CA ILE A 104 -10.05 -7.37 -1.98
C ILE A 104 -9.62 -8.81 -2.18
N ARG A 105 -8.68 -9.00 -3.09
CA ARG A 105 -7.98 -10.27 -3.28
C ARG A 105 -6.48 -10.00 -3.33
N SER A 106 -5.70 -10.64 -2.48
CA SER A 106 -4.24 -10.54 -2.56
C SER A 106 -3.65 -11.61 -3.46
N PHE A 107 -2.44 -11.33 -3.93
CA PHE A 107 -1.60 -12.25 -4.67
C PHE A 107 -0.16 -12.17 -4.15
N GLU A 108 0.58 -13.26 -4.30
CA GLU A 108 1.99 -13.30 -3.92
C GLU A 108 2.83 -12.42 -4.83
N THR A 109 3.83 -11.74 -4.28
CA THR A 109 4.79 -10.95 -5.03
C THR A 109 6.20 -11.50 -4.87
N ARG A 110 7.12 -11.10 -5.76
CA ARG A 110 8.51 -11.54 -5.73
C ARG A 110 9.34 -10.56 -4.89
N HIS A 111 9.26 -10.72 -3.59
CA HIS A 111 9.98 -9.90 -2.62
C HIS A 111 10.51 -10.76 -1.47
N GLN A 112 11.05 -10.17 -0.42
CA GLN A 112 11.60 -10.90 0.73
C GLN A 112 10.46 -11.62 1.49
N LEU A 113 10.50 -12.95 1.51
CA LEU A 113 9.42 -13.80 2.05
C LEU A 113 9.14 -13.55 3.54
N GLU A 114 10.17 -13.17 4.30
CA GLU A 114 10.07 -12.86 5.73
C GLU A 114 9.20 -11.63 6.02
N ALA A 115 9.00 -10.78 5.00
CA ALA A 115 8.12 -9.62 5.06
C ALA A 115 6.68 -9.93 4.66
N HIS A 116 6.36 -11.18 4.30
CA HIS A 116 5.04 -11.63 3.84
C HIS A 116 4.46 -10.77 2.70
N PRO A 117 5.16 -10.67 1.54
CA PRO A 117 4.84 -9.68 0.51
C PRO A 117 3.59 -10.04 -0.28
N HIS A 118 2.68 -9.06 -0.40
CA HIS A 118 1.43 -9.16 -1.15
C HIS A 118 1.25 -7.99 -2.11
N GLY A 119 0.71 -8.28 -3.29
CA GLY A 119 0.00 -7.31 -4.11
C GLY A 119 -1.51 -7.46 -3.94
N TYR A 120 -2.29 -6.49 -4.41
CA TYR A 120 -3.72 -6.45 -4.19
C TYR A 120 -4.51 -6.14 -5.46
N ASP A 121 -5.58 -6.90 -5.70
CA ASP A 121 -6.69 -6.59 -6.62
C ASP A 121 -7.86 -6.07 -5.76
N ILE A 122 -8.20 -4.80 -5.95
CA ILE A 122 -9.17 -4.07 -5.14
C ILE A 122 -10.32 -3.64 -6.04
N ARG A 123 -11.55 -3.93 -5.62
CA ARG A 123 -12.77 -3.49 -6.32
C ARG A 123 -13.60 -2.64 -5.37
N CYS A 124 -13.80 -1.40 -5.74
CA CYS A 124 -14.57 -0.44 -4.95
C CYS A 124 -15.27 0.56 -5.88
N GLY A 125 -16.52 0.89 -5.61
CA GLY A 125 -17.27 1.88 -6.39
C GLY A 125 -17.44 1.54 -7.88
N GLY A 126 -17.34 0.27 -8.27
CA GLY A 126 -17.39 -0.17 -9.67
C GLY A 126 -16.05 -0.12 -10.39
N GLN A 127 -15.00 0.39 -9.76
CA GLN A 127 -13.64 0.48 -10.29
C GLN A 127 -12.78 -0.69 -9.79
N ARG A 128 -11.80 -1.08 -10.61
CA ARG A 128 -10.81 -2.11 -10.26
C ARG A 128 -9.42 -1.51 -10.22
N ILE A 129 -8.79 -1.55 -9.07
CA ILE A 129 -7.44 -1.05 -8.81
C ILE A 129 -6.54 -2.23 -8.49
N VAL A 130 -5.40 -2.33 -9.18
CA VAL A 130 -4.36 -3.29 -8.82
C VAL A 130 -3.17 -2.53 -8.25
N TYR A 131 -2.68 -2.99 -7.11
CA TYR A 131 -1.48 -2.48 -6.44
C TYR A 131 -0.44 -3.59 -6.37
N SER A 132 0.76 -3.31 -6.86
CA SER A 132 1.81 -4.33 -6.90
C SER A 132 2.35 -4.69 -5.52
N GLY A 133 2.30 -3.78 -4.52
CA GLY A 133 3.24 -3.85 -3.41
C GLY A 133 4.68 -3.80 -3.94
N ASP A 134 5.65 -4.16 -3.11
CA ASP A 134 7.03 -4.32 -3.55
C ASP A 134 7.21 -5.67 -4.24
N THR A 135 7.87 -5.66 -5.39
CA THR A 135 8.07 -6.88 -6.18
C THR A 135 9.18 -6.75 -7.23
N GLY A 136 9.92 -7.81 -7.46
CA GLY A 136 10.62 -8.01 -8.72
C GLY A 136 9.69 -8.46 -9.83
N TRP A 137 10.23 -8.62 -11.04
CA TRP A 137 9.45 -9.09 -12.18
C TRP A 137 9.04 -10.57 -12.03
N PHE A 138 7.78 -10.87 -12.34
CA PHE A 138 7.27 -12.22 -12.56
C PHE A 138 6.29 -12.21 -13.73
N ASP A 139 6.23 -13.31 -14.49
CA ASP A 139 5.55 -13.33 -15.80
C ASP A 139 4.02 -13.28 -15.70
N GLU A 140 3.46 -13.60 -14.54
CA GLU A 140 2.02 -13.54 -14.27
C GLU A 140 1.53 -12.12 -13.97
N LEU A 141 2.40 -11.18 -13.60
CA LEU A 141 2.04 -9.82 -13.21
C LEU A 141 1.16 -9.11 -14.25
N PRO A 142 1.48 -9.12 -15.56
CA PRO A 142 0.61 -8.52 -16.57
C PRO A 142 -0.79 -9.15 -16.63
N THR A 143 -0.90 -10.46 -16.39
CA THR A 143 -2.19 -11.17 -16.37
C THR A 143 -3.03 -10.75 -15.16
N LEU A 144 -2.41 -10.57 -14.00
CA LEU A 144 -3.08 -10.10 -12.80
C LEU A 144 -3.63 -8.67 -12.96
N VAL A 145 -2.95 -7.85 -13.74
CA VAL A 145 -3.30 -6.44 -14.00
C VAL A 145 -4.36 -6.30 -15.10
N SER A 146 -4.48 -7.30 -16.01
CA SER A 146 -5.34 -7.19 -17.20
C SER A 146 -6.77 -6.81 -16.87
N GLY A 147 -7.28 -5.74 -17.51
CA GLY A 147 -8.61 -5.18 -17.30
C GLY A 147 -8.76 -4.33 -16.02
N ALA A 148 -7.66 -3.93 -15.37
CA ALA A 148 -7.70 -2.95 -14.28
C ALA A 148 -7.98 -1.54 -14.82
N ASP A 149 -8.79 -0.76 -14.10
CA ASP A 149 -8.96 0.67 -14.41
C ASP A 149 -7.68 1.45 -14.05
N LEU A 150 -7.03 1.03 -12.93
CA LEU A 150 -5.78 1.62 -12.46
C LEU A 150 -4.81 0.53 -12.00
N PHE A 151 -3.56 0.63 -12.45
CA PHE A 151 -2.44 -0.13 -11.93
C PHE A 151 -1.46 0.81 -11.21
N ILE A 152 -1.28 0.62 -9.91
CA ILE A 152 -0.28 1.29 -9.09
C ILE A 152 0.90 0.32 -8.94
N CYS A 153 2.02 0.66 -9.56
CA CYS A 153 3.16 -0.23 -9.70
C CYS A 153 4.39 0.35 -9.00
N GLU A 154 5.07 -0.43 -8.20
CA GLU A 154 6.38 -0.02 -7.69
C GLU A 154 7.37 0.20 -8.83
N CYS A 155 8.33 1.11 -8.63
CA CYS A 155 9.43 1.37 -9.54
C CYS A 155 10.62 1.96 -8.79
N THR A 156 11.33 1.14 -8.06
CA THR A 156 12.40 1.59 -7.15
C THR A 156 13.62 2.09 -7.91
N TYR A 157 13.96 1.49 -9.03
CA TYR A 157 15.17 1.80 -9.78
C TYR A 157 14.87 2.31 -11.20
N TYR A 158 15.83 3.01 -11.80
CA TYR A 158 15.74 3.40 -13.22
C TYR A 158 16.23 2.29 -14.15
N THR A 159 17.44 1.78 -13.92
CA THR A 159 18.04 0.71 -14.75
C THR A 159 18.52 -0.48 -13.93
N ARG A 160 18.75 -0.30 -12.63
CA ARG A 160 19.31 -1.35 -11.78
C ARG A 160 18.36 -2.54 -11.72
N ASP A 161 18.88 -3.71 -12.06
CA ASP A 161 18.15 -4.98 -12.02
C ASP A 161 18.38 -5.68 -10.68
N LEU A 162 17.31 -5.90 -9.92
CA LEU A 162 17.30 -6.61 -8.65
C LEU A 162 16.10 -7.56 -8.59
N ASP A 163 16.32 -8.72 -7.98
CA ASP A 163 15.29 -9.77 -7.91
C ASP A 163 14.01 -9.33 -7.17
N PHE A 164 14.10 -8.34 -6.28
CA PHE A 164 13.04 -7.96 -5.34
C PHE A 164 12.37 -6.64 -5.65
N HIS A 165 12.81 -5.91 -6.67
CA HIS A 165 12.23 -4.62 -7.07
C HIS A 165 12.23 -4.45 -8.58
N LEU A 166 11.24 -3.71 -9.07
CA LEU A 166 11.14 -3.33 -10.48
C LEU A 166 12.00 -2.11 -10.81
N ASN A 167 12.36 -2.00 -12.08
CA ASN A 167 13.01 -0.83 -12.61
C ASN A 167 12.27 -0.28 -13.83
N TYR A 168 12.46 1.02 -14.08
CA TYR A 168 11.76 1.73 -15.14
C TYR A 168 12.06 1.18 -16.54
N GLN A 169 13.33 0.86 -16.83
CA GLN A 169 13.70 0.34 -18.15
C GLN A 169 12.93 -0.93 -18.47
N LEU A 170 12.88 -1.89 -17.53
CA LEU A 170 12.13 -3.14 -17.70
C LEU A 170 10.63 -2.89 -17.90
N LEU A 171 10.03 -1.99 -17.11
CA LEU A 171 8.61 -1.65 -17.20
C LEU A 171 8.30 -0.97 -18.53
N SER A 172 9.16 -0.05 -19.00
CA SER A 172 9.01 0.64 -20.27
C SER A 172 9.10 -0.33 -21.46
N GLU A 173 10.08 -1.23 -21.47
CA GLU A 173 10.25 -2.27 -22.50
C GLU A 173 9.06 -3.24 -22.56
N ARG A 174 8.34 -3.42 -21.46
CA ARG A 174 7.22 -4.37 -21.33
C ARG A 174 5.88 -3.68 -21.13
N ARG A 175 5.79 -2.36 -21.33
CA ARG A 175 4.55 -1.58 -21.10
C ARG A 175 3.36 -2.16 -21.87
N ASP A 176 3.56 -2.61 -23.10
CA ASP A 176 2.53 -3.19 -23.96
C ASP A 176 1.94 -4.50 -23.43
N ARG A 177 2.58 -5.15 -22.46
CA ARG A 177 2.04 -6.35 -21.81
C ARG A 177 0.96 -6.03 -20.78
N PHE A 178 0.88 -4.76 -20.30
CA PHE A 178 -0.09 -4.34 -19.30
C PHE A 178 -1.33 -3.73 -19.97
N ASP A 179 -2.41 -4.50 -19.99
CA ASP A 179 -3.73 -4.08 -20.43
C ASP A 179 -4.49 -3.47 -19.24
N CYS A 180 -4.33 -2.16 -19.03
CA CYS A 180 -4.99 -1.40 -17.98
C CYS A 180 -5.32 0.02 -18.45
N GLY A 181 -6.33 0.64 -17.82
CA GLY A 181 -6.77 1.99 -18.16
C GLY A 181 -5.72 3.05 -17.88
N ALA A 182 -5.14 3.02 -16.68
CA ALA A 182 -4.03 3.89 -16.29
C ALA A 182 -2.97 3.09 -15.53
N MET A 183 -1.71 3.53 -15.61
CA MET A 183 -0.59 2.96 -14.85
C MET A 183 0.22 4.10 -14.25
N PHE A 184 0.41 4.05 -12.92
CA PHE A 184 1.24 4.99 -12.19
C PHE A 184 2.36 4.26 -11.46
N LEU A 185 3.56 4.84 -11.55
CA LEU A 185 4.74 4.35 -10.83
C LEU A 185 4.83 5.02 -9.46
N THR A 186 5.05 4.22 -8.45
CA THR A 186 5.25 4.63 -7.05
C THR A 186 6.51 3.99 -6.48
N HIS A 187 6.77 4.16 -5.18
CA HIS A 187 7.94 3.59 -4.50
C HIS A 187 9.25 3.99 -5.19
N LEU A 188 9.38 5.28 -5.56
CA LEU A 188 10.52 5.78 -6.32
C LEU A 188 11.76 5.91 -5.43
N GLY A 189 12.73 5.02 -5.60
CA GLY A 189 14.02 5.09 -4.92
C GLY A 189 14.90 6.25 -5.42
N ALA A 190 16.06 6.42 -4.77
CA ALA A 190 16.97 7.53 -5.06
C ALA A 190 17.42 7.60 -6.53
N GLU A 191 17.58 6.45 -7.20
CA GLU A 191 17.93 6.39 -8.62
C GLU A 191 16.78 6.85 -9.51
N MET A 192 15.53 6.56 -9.14
CA MET A 192 14.33 6.90 -9.93
C MET A 192 13.84 8.33 -9.65
N THR A 193 14.05 8.86 -8.47
CA THR A 193 13.58 10.19 -8.07
C THR A 193 13.90 11.33 -9.04
N PRO A 194 15.11 11.43 -9.65
CA PRO A 194 15.43 12.47 -10.63
C PRO A 194 14.58 12.44 -11.92
N TYR A 195 13.93 11.31 -12.19
CA TYR A 195 13.10 11.09 -13.37
C TYR A 195 11.60 11.27 -13.10
N ARG A 196 11.20 11.59 -11.86
CA ARG A 196 9.82 11.88 -11.50
C ARG A 196 9.20 12.92 -12.44
N GLY A 197 8.03 12.60 -12.99
CA GLY A 197 7.32 13.45 -13.97
C GLY A 197 7.99 13.59 -15.35
N LYS A 198 9.04 12.81 -15.65
CA LYS A 198 9.80 12.89 -16.92
C LYS A 198 9.80 11.57 -17.69
N THR A 199 9.04 10.60 -17.26
CA THR A 199 8.95 9.26 -17.85
C THR A 199 7.68 9.13 -18.69
N GLU A 200 7.67 8.22 -19.66
CA GLU A 200 6.47 7.93 -20.48
C GLU A 200 5.36 7.28 -19.63
N ILE A 201 5.72 6.37 -18.71
CA ILE A 201 4.81 5.86 -17.71
C ILE A 201 4.76 6.91 -16.59
N GLN A 202 3.55 7.35 -16.24
CA GLN A 202 3.37 8.41 -15.24
C GLN A 202 3.87 7.98 -13.87
N THR A 203 4.51 8.88 -13.14
CA THR A 203 4.90 8.68 -11.75
C THR A 203 3.87 9.32 -10.82
N ALA A 204 3.56 8.64 -9.72
CA ALA A 204 2.78 9.24 -8.64
C ALA A 204 3.65 10.15 -7.77
N ASP A 205 3.03 11.15 -7.17
CA ASP A 205 3.60 12.00 -6.13
C ASP A 205 2.57 12.20 -5.02
N ASP A 206 3.03 12.68 -3.85
CA ASP A 206 2.13 12.98 -2.75
C ASP A 206 1.07 14.01 -3.20
N GLY A 207 -0.19 13.83 -2.78
CA GLY A 207 -1.31 14.67 -3.18
C GLY A 207 -1.85 14.42 -4.59
N LEU A 208 -1.30 13.46 -5.37
CA LEU A 208 -1.84 13.13 -6.68
C LEU A 208 -3.27 12.59 -6.57
N SER A 209 -4.20 13.28 -7.21
CA SER A 209 -5.60 12.86 -7.32
C SER A 209 -5.89 12.34 -8.73
N VAL A 210 -6.44 11.13 -8.83
CA VAL A 210 -6.77 10.47 -10.10
C VAL A 210 -8.26 10.22 -10.15
N LYS A 211 -8.90 10.64 -11.24
CA LYS A 211 -10.30 10.34 -11.49
C LYS A 211 -10.38 9.15 -12.45
N LEU A 212 -11.01 8.07 -12.00
CA LEU A 212 -11.24 6.83 -12.76
C LEU A 212 -12.63 6.81 -13.38
#